data_cf8dc01432f51b0192939e082448ca39
#
_entry.id   cf8dc01432f51b0192939e082448ca39
#
_cell.length_a   1.000
_cell.length_b   1.000
_cell.length_c   1.000
_cell.angle_alpha   90.00
_cell.angle_beta   90.00
_cell.angle_gamma   90.00
#
_symmetry.space_group_name_H-M   'P 1'
#
loop_
_entity.id
_entity.type
_entity.pdbx_description
1 polymer ?
#
loop_
_entity_poly.entity_id
_entity_poly.type
_entity_poly.pdbx_seq_one_letter_code
_entity_poly.pdbx_strand_id
1 'polypeptide(L)'
;MTLAEAAVPVCTICNSGLFDDEPGYACRPCIERIDRQLRALAGPEGLYARLSAQLAPGAGDGGPTVSGSRTAPVPLRLSVLNLMTAGGPVLGPLETWVRDWEARGRAELDEAGTLQHRLDHAVGTLRFNLAWAAGNHEAIDEFAREVHLMWRACERQITGERPARIVPVACPCGQTIRITLDTAGARCVGCGEQYGHTELMDLPLAERRIAA
;
A
#
# COMPACT_ATOMS: atom_id res chain seq x y z
N MET A 1 43.59 -20.62 4.95
CA MET A 1 42.92 -19.55 4.23
C MET A 1 41.46 -19.98 4.07
N THR A 2 40.61 -19.55 4.99
CA THR A 2 39.14 -19.76 4.89
C THR A 2 38.63 -18.81 3.84
N LEU A 3 38.15 -19.37 2.71
CA LEU A 3 37.38 -18.60 1.73
C LEU A 3 36.11 -18.09 2.46
N ALA A 4 36.03 -16.78 2.68
CA ALA A 4 34.79 -16.17 3.15
C ALA A 4 33.72 -16.49 2.10
N GLU A 5 32.74 -17.29 2.47
CA GLU A 5 31.56 -17.59 1.67
C GLU A 5 30.87 -16.27 1.41
N ALA A 6 30.92 -15.77 0.18
CA ALA A 6 30.29 -14.53 -0.20
C ALA A 6 28.77 -14.71 -0.01
N ALA A 7 28.20 -13.90 0.86
CA ALA A 7 26.74 -13.93 1.08
C ALA A 7 26.03 -13.69 -0.25
N VAL A 8 25.11 -14.58 -0.62
CA VAL A 8 24.28 -14.41 -1.82
C VAL A 8 23.47 -13.13 -1.66
N PRO A 9 23.53 -12.19 -2.63
CA PRO A 9 22.73 -10.97 -2.56
C PRO A 9 21.25 -11.33 -2.53
N VAL A 10 20.49 -10.57 -1.75
CA VAL A 10 19.04 -10.80 -1.56
C VAL A 10 18.24 -9.58 -2.00
N CYS A 11 17.06 -9.83 -2.55
CA CYS A 11 16.09 -8.80 -2.91
C CYS A 11 15.61 -8.07 -1.65
N THR A 12 15.75 -6.75 -1.58
CA THR A 12 15.36 -5.93 -0.42
C THR A 12 13.84 -5.91 -0.21
N ILE A 13 13.06 -6.24 -1.25
CA ILE A 13 11.59 -6.19 -1.22
C ILE A 13 10.97 -7.50 -0.70
N CYS A 14 11.51 -8.67 -1.11
CA CYS A 14 10.92 -9.98 -0.79
C CYS A 14 11.86 -10.94 -0.08
N ASN A 15 13.12 -10.56 0.13
CA ASN A 15 14.20 -11.35 0.75
C ASN A 15 14.55 -12.64 0.01
N SER A 16 14.12 -12.82 -1.24
CA SER A 16 14.57 -13.93 -2.09
C SER A 16 15.99 -13.69 -2.59
N GLY A 17 16.78 -14.74 -2.77
CA GLY A 17 18.11 -14.64 -3.39
C GLY A 17 18.01 -14.03 -4.80
N LEU A 18 18.97 -13.18 -5.14
CA LEU A 18 19.09 -12.60 -6.47
C LEU A 18 19.94 -13.50 -7.36
N PHE A 19 19.57 -13.61 -8.64
CA PHE A 19 20.39 -14.25 -9.65
C PHE A 19 21.48 -13.28 -10.16
N ASP A 20 22.56 -13.82 -10.73
CA ASP A 20 23.70 -13.02 -11.21
C ASP A 20 23.35 -11.98 -12.27
N ASP A 21 22.26 -12.21 -13.00
CA ASP A 21 21.72 -11.33 -14.05
C ASP A 21 20.61 -10.38 -13.58
N GLU A 22 20.30 -10.38 -12.28
CA GLU A 22 19.30 -9.48 -11.68
C GLU A 22 19.94 -8.18 -11.16
N PRO A 23 19.17 -7.08 -11.14
CA PRO A 23 19.59 -5.82 -10.52
C PRO A 23 19.97 -6.01 -9.04
N GLY A 24 20.86 -5.15 -8.54
CA GLY A 24 21.47 -5.32 -7.21
C GLY A 24 20.54 -5.25 -6.00
N TYR A 25 19.35 -4.64 -6.11
CA TYR A 25 18.43 -4.45 -4.97
C TYR A 25 17.10 -5.17 -5.12
N ALA A 26 16.61 -5.43 -6.33
CA ALA A 26 15.28 -6.01 -6.53
C ALA A 26 15.26 -7.11 -7.58
N CYS A 27 14.57 -8.22 -7.30
CA CYS A 27 14.38 -9.33 -8.24
C CYS A 27 13.32 -8.98 -9.31
N ARG A 28 13.38 -9.65 -10.46
CA ARG A 28 12.44 -9.45 -11.58
C ARG A 28 10.97 -9.53 -11.17
N PRO A 29 10.51 -10.53 -10.40
CA PRO A 29 9.10 -10.60 -9.99
C PRO A 29 8.64 -9.37 -9.20
N CYS A 30 9.53 -8.79 -8.37
CA CYS A 30 9.22 -7.56 -7.64
C CYS A 30 9.14 -6.34 -8.55
N ILE A 31 10.07 -6.20 -9.50
CA ILE A 31 10.06 -5.13 -10.51
C ILE A 31 8.77 -5.20 -11.36
N GLU A 32 8.42 -6.37 -11.87
CA GLU A 32 7.20 -6.59 -12.65
C GLU A 32 5.93 -6.28 -11.86
N ARG A 33 5.92 -6.60 -10.56
CA ARG A 33 4.80 -6.25 -9.68
C ARG A 33 4.66 -4.75 -9.54
N ILE A 34 5.76 -4.01 -9.31
CA ILE A 34 5.76 -2.54 -9.22
C ILE A 34 5.26 -1.94 -10.55
N ASP A 35 5.80 -2.39 -11.69
CA ASP A 35 5.39 -1.90 -13.01
C ASP A 35 3.90 -2.11 -13.27
N ARG A 36 3.37 -3.29 -12.95
CA ARG A 36 1.92 -3.57 -13.08
C ARG A 36 1.07 -2.65 -12.20
N GLN A 37 1.48 -2.38 -10.96
CA GLN A 37 0.75 -1.51 -10.05
C GLN A 37 0.79 -0.05 -10.49
N LEU A 38 1.93 0.45 -10.93
CA LEU A 38 2.07 1.79 -11.51
C LEU A 38 1.21 1.93 -12.77
N ARG A 39 1.27 0.94 -13.67
CA ARG A 39 0.49 0.91 -14.90
C ARG A 39 -1.01 0.93 -14.63
N ALA A 40 -1.45 0.23 -13.60
CA ALA A 40 -2.86 0.20 -13.21
C ALA A 40 -3.37 1.54 -12.66
N LEU A 41 -2.50 2.40 -12.12
CA LEU A 41 -2.89 3.72 -11.61
C LEU A 41 -3.16 4.74 -12.72
N ALA A 42 -2.38 4.71 -13.80
CA ALA A 42 -2.30 5.73 -14.85
C ALA A 42 -3.22 5.47 -16.04
N GLY A 43 -3.38 6.50 -16.86
CA GLY A 43 -4.17 6.47 -18.09
C GLY A 43 -5.66 6.72 -17.88
N PRO A 44 -6.41 6.88 -18.99
CA PRO A 44 -7.84 7.24 -18.95
C PRO A 44 -8.71 6.15 -18.31
N GLU A 45 -8.32 4.89 -18.40
CA GLU A 45 -8.98 3.74 -17.79
C GLU A 45 -8.31 3.30 -16.48
N GLY A 46 -7.28 4.05 -16.03
CA GLY A 46 -6.54 3.75 -14.81
C GLY A 46 -7.38 3.94 -13.55
N LEU A 47 -6.92 3.35 -12.46
CA LEU A 47 -7.61 3.42 -11.18
C LEU A 47 -7.83 4.87 -10.74
N TYR A 48 -6.85 5.77 -10.95
CA TYR A 48 -6.96 7.17 -10.55
C TYR A 48 -8.06 7.90 -11.32
N ALA A 49 -8.14 7.74 -12.64
CA ALA A 49 -9.19 8.33 -13.46
C ALA A 49 -10.60 7.84 -13.04
N ARG A 50 -10.71 6.55 -12.72
CA ARG A 50 -11.96 5.92 -12.28
C ARG A 50 -12.45 6.39 -10.90
N LEU A 51 -11.57 6.95 -10.05
CA LEU A 51 -11.98 7.54 -8.78
C LEU A 51 -12.98 8.67 -8.95
N SER A 52 -12.92 9.43 -10.04
CA SER A 52 -13.85 10.54 -10.32
C SER A 52 -15.32 10.07 -10.34
N ALA A 53 -15.58 8.88 -10.88
CA ALA A 53 -16.90 8.26 -10.90
C ALA A 53 -17.40 7.84 -9.51
N GLN A 54 -16.48 7.72 -8.54
CA GLN A 54 -16.79 7.33 -7.16
C GLN A 54 -17.00 8.54 -6.22
N LEU A 55 -16.85 9.77 -6.70
CA LEU A 55 -17.03 10.98 -5.89
C LEU A 55 -18.47 11.20 -5.44
N ALA A 56 -19.45 10.85 -6.28
CA ALA A 56 -20.86 10.97 -5.93
C ALA A 56 -21.20 10.04 -4.74
N PRO A 57 -22.07 10.47 -3.82
CA PRO A 57 -22.54 9.63 -2.75
C PRO A 57 -23.31 8.46 -3.36
N GLY A 58 -22.65 7.33 -3.49
CA GLY A 58 -23.28 6.09 -3.94
C GLY A 58 -23.88 5.33 -2.77
N ALA A 59 -24.83 4.46 -3.04
CA ALA A 59 -25.51 3.57 -2.08
C ALA A 59 -24.58 2.52 -1.42
N GLY A 60 -23.30 2.81 -1.25
CA GLY A 60 -22.29 1.85 -0.79
C GLY A 60 -21.68 2.09 0.59
N ASP A 61 -21.89 3.25 1.20
CA ASP A 61 -21.34 3.53 2.53
C ASP A 61 -22.43 3.38 3.60
N GLY A 62 -22.98 2.15 3.71
CA GLY A 62 -23.95 1.75 4.73
C GLY A 62 -23.35 1.76 6.13
N GLY A 63 -22.87 2.91 6.58
CA GLY A 63 -22.73 3.19 8.00
C GLY A 63 -24.14 3.23 8.61
N PRO A 64 -24.33 2.90 9.91
CA PRO A 64 -25.61 3.04 10.57
C PRO A 64 -26.05 4.50 10.40
N THR A 65 -27.26 4.68 9.88
CA THR A 65 -27.89 6.00 9.80
C THR A 65 -28.03 6.52 11.24
N VAL A 66 -27.14 7.43 11.65
CA VAL A 66 -27.27 8.10 12.96
C VAL A 66 -28.41 9.08 12.80
N SER A 67 -29.58 8.64 13.18
CA SER A 67 -30.77 9.46 13.32
C SER A 67 -30.46 10.57 14.34
N GLY A 68 -30.25 11.80 13.87
CA GLY A 68 -30.12 12.93 14.76
C GLY A 68 -29.11 14.03 14.44
N SER A 69 -28.30 13.97 13.41
CA SER A 69 -27.46 15.11 13.04
C SER A 69 -28.28 16.14 12.24
N ARG A 70 -28.36 17.38 12.75
CA ARG A 70 -29.01 18.51 12.07
C ARG A 70 -28.25 19.00 10.83
N THR A 71 -27.09 18.42 10.54
CA THR A 71 -26.24 18.80 9.40
C THR A 71 -26.48 17.83 8.26
N ALA A 72 -26.82 18.36 7.08
CA ALA A 72 -26.95 17.56 5.87
C ALA A 72 -25.65 16.77 5.62
N PRO A 73 -25.73 15.50 5.23
CA PRO A 73 -24.53 14.71 4.91
C PRO A 73 -23.76 15.41 3.79
N VAL A 74 -22.42 15.42 3.89
CA VAL A 74 -21.55 15.98 2.85
C VAL A 74 -21.83 15.23 1.54
N PRO A 75 -22.18 15.94 0.44
CA PRO A 75 -22.61 15.32 -0.81
C PRO A 75 -21.45 14.66 -1.60
N LEU A 76 -20.32 14.42 -0.98
CA LEU A 76 -19.12 13.86 -1.60
C LEU A 76 -18.46 12.80 -0.68
N ARG A 77 -17.88 11.78 -1.28
CA ARG A 77 -17.06 10.79 -0.57
C ARG A 77 -15.69 11.39 -0.26
N LEU A 78 -15.49 11.89 0.96
CA LEU A 78 -14.26 12.56 1.38
C LEU A 78 -13.02 11.66 1.25
N SER A 79 -13.15 10.34 1.45
CA SER A 79 -12.06 9.38 1.26
C SER A 79 -11.56 9.35 -0.19
N VAL A 80 -12.48 9.41 -1.16
CA VAL A 80 -12.15 9.46 -2.58
C VAL A 80 -11.56 10.82 -2.95
N LEU A 81 -12.17 11.91 -2.46
CA LEU A 81 -11.67 13.26 -2.71
C LEU A 81 -10.23 13.42 -2.23
N ASN A 82 -9.90 12.90 -1.03
CA ASN A 82 -8.55 12.94 -0.48
C ASN A 82 -7.52 12.22 -1.39
N LEU A 83 -7.89 11.09 -2.01
CA LEU A 83 -7.01 10.40 -2.96
C LEU A 83 -6.73 11.23 -4.22
N MET A 84 -7.66 12.12 -4.59
CA MET A 84 -7.62 12.91 -5.82
C MET A 84 -7.07 14.33 -5.63
N THR A 85 -6.51 14.67 -4.48
CA THR A 85 -5.88 15.98 -4.26
C THR A 85 -4.43 16.01 -4.72
N ALA A 86 -3.90 17.18 -5.08
CA ALA A 86 -2.51 17.34 -5.52
C ALA A 86 -1.49 16.85 -4.49
N GLY A 87 -1.66 17.21 -3.20
CA GLY A 87 -0.82 16.73 -2.09
C GLY A 87 -1.37 15.46 -1.43
N GLY A 88 -2.32 14.77 -2.07
CA GLY A 88 -2.96 13.57 -1.54
C GLY A 88 -2.05 12.33 -1.57
N PRO A 89 -2.55 11.23 -0.99
CA PRO A 89 -1.75 10.03 -0.76
C PRO A 89 -1.48 9.21 -2.03
N VAL A 90 -1.86 9.70 -3.22
CA VAL A 90 -1.52 9.06 -4.50
C VAL A 90 -0.54 9.93 -5.28
N LEU A 91 -0.92 11.14 -5.68
CA LEU A 91 -0.07 11.99 -6.51
C LEU A 91 1.14 12.52 -5.75
N GLY A 92 0.97 12.98 -4.51
CA GLY A 92 2.05 13.54 -3.70
C GLY A 92 3.27 12.61 -3.55
N PRO A 93 3.12 11.35 -3.12
CA PRO A 93 4.24 10.41 -3.05
C PRO A 93 4.87 10.10 -4.41
N LEU A 94 4.08 9.95 -5.50
CA LEU A 94 4.63 9.73 -6.84
C LEU A 94 5.54 10.89 -7.28
N GLU A 95 5.10 12.13 -7.09
CA GLU A 95 5.91 13.32 -7.40
C GLU A 95 7.14 13.42 -6.48
N THR A 96 7.03 13.01 -5.22
CA THR A 96 8.17 12.95 -4.30
C THR A 96 9.25 12.00 -4.80
N TRP A 97 8.86 10.82 -5.30
CA TRP A 97 9.79 9.88 -5.90
C TRP A 97 10.39 10.38 -7.22
N VAL A 98 9.59 11.07 -8.03
CA VAL A 98 10.14 11.72 -9.24
C VAL A 98 11.20 12.75 -8.87
N ARG A 99 10.98 13.61 -7.85
CA ARG A 99 11.96 14.58 -7.36
C ARG A 99 13.22 13.91 -6.79
N ASP A 100 13.08 12.82 -6.06
CA ASP A 100 14.25 12.07 -5.57
C ASP A 100 15.09 11.51 -6.73
N TRP A 101 14.45 10.95 -7.75
CA TRP A 101 15.16 10.46 -8.93
C TRP A 101 15.68 11.58 -9.83
N GLU A 102 15.04 12.74 -9.87
CA GLU A 102 15.52 13.97 -10.54
C GLU A 102 16.81 14.46 -9.88
N ALA A 103 16.88 14.48 -8.55
CA ALA A 103 18.10 14.82 -7.83
C ALA A 103 19.29 13.88 -8.16
N ARG A 104 19.00 12.68 -8.68
CA ARG A 104 19.98 11.69 -9.15
C ARG A 104 20.20 11.76 -10.68
N GLY A 105 19.61 12.75 -11.37
CA GLY A 105 19.73 12.96 -12.80
C GLY A 105 19.02 11.91 -13.66
N ARG A 106 17.94 11.29 -13.13
CA ARG A 106 17.22 10.19 -13.81
C ARG A 106 15.77 10.51 -14.16
N ALA A 107 15.26 11.61 -13.68
CA ALA A 107 13.86 11.98 -13.87
C ALA A 107 13.76 13.48 -14.14
N GLU A 108 12.59 13.92 -14.56
CA GLU A 108 12.20 15.31 -14.64
C GLU A 108 10.75 15.40 -14.15
N LEU A 109 10.49 16.33 -13.22
CA LEU A 109 9.16 16.54 -12.69
C LEU A 109 8.40 17.53 -13.56
N ASP A 110 7.19 17.16 -13.98
CA ASP A 110 6.25 18.09 -14.62
C ASP A 110 5.05 18.30 -13.69
N GLU A 111 4.91 19.51 -13.16
CA GLU A 111 3.79 19.94 -12.32
C GLU A 111 2.70 20.67 -13.11
N ALA A 112 2.83 20.78 -14.43
CA ALA A 112 1.86 21.46 -15.27
C ALA A 112 0.61 20.61 -15.55
N GLY A 113 -0.48 21.28 -15.90
CA GLY A 113 -1.71 20.63 -16.36
C GLY A 113 -2.63 20.10 -15.26
N THR A 114 -3.45 19.14 -15.62
CA THR A 114 -4.43 18.52 -14.71
C THR A 114 -3.78 17.51 -13.80
N LEU A 115 -4.43 17.17 -12.67
CA LEU A 115 -3.92 16.13 -11.75
C LEU A 115 -3.75 14.77 -12.44
N GLN A 116 -4.62 14.43 -13.40
CA GLN A 116 -4.47 13.22 -14.21
C GLN A 116 -3.22 13.28 -15.07
N HIS A 117 -2.97 14.41 -15.74
CA HIS A 117 -1.76 14.59 -16.56
C HIS A 117 -0.49 14.47 -15.71
N ARG A 118 -0.44 15.14 -14.56
CA ARG A 118 0.69 15.07 -13.62
C ARG A 118 0.92 13.64 -13.13
N LEU A 119 -0.16 12.91 -12.82
CA LEU A 119 -0.06 11.50 -12.42
C LEU A 119 0.48 10.63 -13.55
N ASP A 120 -0.05 10.80 -14.77
CA ASP A 120 0.38 10.02 -15.93
C ASP A 120 1.86 10.28 -16.26
N HIS A 121 2.30 11.54 -16.15
CA HIS A 121 3.71 11.92 -16.30
C HIS A 121 4.58 11.26 -15.22
N ALA A 122 4.22 11.41 -13.95
CA ALA A 122 4.97 10.84 -12.84
C ALA A 122 5.09 9.31 -12.96
N VAL A 123 3.99 8.62 -13.24
CA VAL A 123 4.00 7.17 -13.46
C VAL A 123 4.85 6.79 -14.67
N GLY A 124 4.74 7.50 -15.78
CA GLY A 124 5.54 7.26 -16.98
C GLY A 124 7.04 7.36 -16.71
N THR A 125 7.45 8.43 -16.04
CA THR A 125 8.84 8.70 -15.65
C THR A 125 9.39 7.64 -14.69
N LEU A 126 8.64 7.28 -13.65
CA LEU A 126 9.04 6.25 -12.68
C LEU A 126 9.15 4.87 -13.33
N ARG A 127 8.21 4.51 -14.21
CA ARG A 127 8.27 3.24 -14.94
C ARG A 127 9.45 3.17 -15.90
N PHE A 128 9.73 4.25 -16.62
CA PHE A 128 10.87 4.32 -17.55
C PHE A 128 12.20 4.08 -16.83
N ASN A 129 12.35 4.60 -15.62
CA ASN A 129 13.58 4.50 -14.83
C ASN A 129 13.57 3.33 -13.83
N LEU A 130 12.52 2.48 -13.80
CA LEU A 130 12.36 1.44 -12.80
C LEU A 130 13.51 0.41 -12.81
N ALA A 131 13.98 0.03 -13.98
CA ALA A 131 15.11 -0.90 -14.11
C ALA A 131 16.40 -0.33 -13.53
N TRP A 132 16.65 0.97 -13.74
CA TRP A 132 17.77 1.65 -13.10
C TRP A 132 17.60 1.69 -11.57
N ALA A 133 16.42 2.04 -11.08
CA ALA A 133 16.15 2.12 -9.65
C ALA A 133 16.34 0.78 -8.96
N ALA A 134 15.89 -0.30 -9.58
CA ALA A 134 16.06 -1.66 -9.06
C ALA A 134 17.52 -2.09 -8.86
N GLY A 135 18.43 -1.51 -9.66
CA GLY A 135 19.87 -1.82 -9.55
C GLY A 135 20.67 -0.80 -8.74
N ASN A 136 20.16 0.43 -8.56
CA ASN A 136 20.99 1.54 -8.06
C ASN A 136 20.36 2.33 -6.92
N HIS A 137 19.06 2.14 -6.64
CA HIS A 137 18.36 2.93 -5.63
C HIS A 137 18.17 2.11 -4.34
N GLU A 138 18.83 2.51 -3.28
CA GLU A 138 18.83 1.81 -1.99
C GLU A 138 17.45 1.68 -1.35
N ALA A 139 16.57 2.70 -1.52
CA ALA A 139 15.22 2.73 -0.98
C ALA A 139 14.15 2.14 -1.94
N ILE A 140 14.51 1.21 -2.82
CA ILE A 140 13.58 0.59 -3.78
C ILE A 140 12.49 -0.24 -3.08
N ASP A 141 12.75 -0.77 -1.90
CA ASP A 141 11.78 -1.46 -1.06
C ASP A 141 10.71 -0.51 -0.50
N GLU A 142 11.11 0.69 -0.07
CA GLU A 142 10.20 1.74 0.37
C GLU A 142 9.31 2.21 -0.79
N PHE A 143 9.92 2.48 -1.95
CA PHE A 143 9.18 2.79 -3.18
C PHE A 143 8.14 1.70 -3.51
N ALA A 144 8.54 0.43 -3.51
CA ALA A 144 7.65 -0.70 -3.78
C ALA A 144 6.48 -0.78 -2.81
N ARG A 145 6.73 -0.53 -1.53
CA ARG A 145 5.71 -0.51 -0.47
C ARG A 145 4.73 0.63 -0.68
N GLU A 146 5.21 1.84 -0.99
CA GLU A 146 4.35 3.00 -1.22
C GLU A 146 3.50 2.86 -2.48
N VAL A 147 4.08 2.39 -3.59
CA VAL A 147 3.32 2.07 -4.82
C VAL A 147 2.21 1.06 -4.53
N HIS A 148 2.51 0.01 -3.74
CA HIS A 148 1.50 -0.97 -3.35
C HIS A 148 0.37 -0.34 -2.52
N LEU A 149 0.69 0.53 -1.57
CA LEU A 149 -0.31 1.22 -0.74
C LEU A 149 -1.21 2.13 -1.57
N MET A 150 -0.63 2.91 -2.49
CA MET A 150 -1.38 3.78 -3.40
C MET A 150 -2.32 2.98 -4.30
N TRP A 151 -1.81 1.93 -4.92
CA TRP A 151 -2.61 1.03 -5.76
C TRP A 151 -3.77 0.42 -4.98
N ARG A 152 -3.52 -0.15 -3.78
CA ARG A 152 -4.55 -0.73 -2.91
C ARG A 152 -5.58 0.30 -2.45
N ALA A 153 -5.15 1.53 -2.16
CA ALA A 153 -6.06 2.60 -1.75
C ALA A 153 -7.07 2.93 -2.87
N CYS A 154 -6.60 3.08 -4.11
CA CYS A 154 -7.47 3.31 -5.26
C CYS A 154 -8.37 2.12 -5.57
N GLU A 155 -7.81 0.90 -5.59
CA GLU A 155 -8.55 -0.32 -5.88
C GLU A 155 -9.73 -0.52 -4.93
N ARG A 156 -9.51 -0.35 -3.62
CA ARG A 156 -10.56 -0.48 -2.59
C ARG A 156 -11.72 0.49 -2.80
N GLN A 157 -11.44 1.73 -3.22
CA GLN A 157 -12.51 2.69 -3.49
C GLN A 157 -13.37 2.29 -4.69
N ILE A 158 -12.77 1.65 -5.68
CA ILE A 158 -13.44 1.23 -6.92
C ILE A 158 -14.19 -0.08 -6.73
N THR A 159 -13.58 -1.05 -6.06
CA THR A 159 -14.18 -2.38 -5.82
C THR A 159 -15.19 -2.37 -4.67
N GLY A 160 -15.17 -1.33 -3.83
CA GLY A 160 -15.96 -1.28 -2.61
C GLY A 160 -15.49 -2.26 -1.53
N GLU A 161 -14.30 -2.86 -1.73
CA GLU A 161 -13.73 -3.79 -0.78
C GLU A 161 -13.41 -3.09 0.54
N ARG A 162 -14.10 -3.47 1.60
CA ARG A 162 -13.81 -2.97 2.94
C ARG A 162 -12.64 -3.77 3.53
N PRO A 163 -11.62 -3.10 4.13
CA PRO A 163 -10.61 -3.83 4.86
C PRO A 163 -11.28 -4.66 5.96
N ALA A 164 -10.91 -5.93 6.07
CA ALA A 164 -11.39 -6.78 7.13
C ALA A 164 -11.11 -6.11 8.48
N ARG A 165 -12.13 -6.03 9.34
CA ARG A 165 -12.01 -5.40 10.64
C ARG A 165 -11.09 -6.25 11.51
N ILE A 166 -9.92 -5.71 11.83
CA ILE A 166 -8.96 -6.37 12.72
C ILE A 166 -9.43 -6.20 14.16
N VAL A 167 -9.58 -7.33 14.85
CA VAL A 167 -9.91 -7.40 16.27
C VAL A 167 -8.65 -7.88 17.01
N PRO A 168 -8.05 -7.04 17.88
CA PRO A 168 -6.95 -7.48 18.73
C PRO A 168 -7.49 -8.30 19.90
N VAL A 169 -7.03 -9.53 20.07
CA VAL A 169 -7.35 -10.40 21.20
C VAL A 169 -6.10 -10.69 22.02
N ALA A 170 -6.28 -10.91 23.34
CA ALA A 170 -5.17 -11.16 24.24
C ALA A 170 -4.97 -12.68 24.42
N CYS A 171 -3.78 -13.16 24.08
CA CYS A 171 -3.36 -14.50 24.44
C CYS A 171 -3.12 -14.59 25.95
N PRO A 172 -3.38 -15.72 26.62
CA PRO A 172 -3.05 -15.93 28.04
C PRO A 172 -1.59 -15.66 28.39
N CYS A 173 -0.65 -15.75 27.44
CA CYS A 173 0.75 -15.40 27.62
C CYS A 173 1.03 -13.88 27.62
N GLY A 174 0.02 -13.02 27.47
CA GLY A 174 0.13 -11.56 27.43
C GLY A 174 0.42 -10.96 26.04
N GLN A 175 0.57 -11.78 24.99
CA GLN A 175 0.75 -11.31 23.62
C GLN A 175 -0.58 -10.97 22.95
N THR A 176 -0.56 -9.97 22.09
CA THR A 176 -1.74 -9.59 21.29
C THR A 176 -1.73 -10.36 19.96
N ILE A 177 -2.81 -11.07 19.68
CA ILE A 177 -3.08 -11.72 18.40
C ILE A 177 -4.05 -10.82 17.62
N ARG A 178 -3.74 -10.51 16.37
CA ARG A 178 -4.61 -9.73 15.48
C ARG A 178 -5.39 -10.68 14.59
N ILE A 179 -6.70 -10.70 14.73
CA ILE A 179 -7.61 -11.57 13.97
C ILE A 179 -8.64 -10.75 13.22
N THR A 180 -9.30 -11.37 12.27
CA THR A 180 -10.54 -10.87 11.64
C THR A 180 -11.67 -11.83 11.99
N LEU A 181 -12.91 -11.43 11.73
CA LEU A 181 -14.07 -12.31 11.96
C LEU A 181 -14.01 -13.60 11.14
N ASP A 182 -13.26 -13.60 10.02
CA ASP A 182 -13.10 -14.74 9.12
C ASP A 182 -11.81 -15.53 9.36
N THR A 183 -11.05 -15.21 10.42
CA THR A 183 -9.77 -15.90 10.71
C THR A 183 -10.07 -17.34 11.16
N ALA A 184 -9.71 -18.33 10.33
CA ALA A 184 -9.96 -19.75 10.60
C ALA A 184 -9.12 -20.28 11.78
N GLY A 185 -7.98 -19.70 12.05
CA GLY A 185 -7.08 -20.03 13.17
C GLY A 185 -5.84 -19.14 13.15
N ALA A 186 -5.18 -19.01 14.29
CA ALA A 186 -3.95 -18.27 14.43
C ALA A 186 -3.01 -18.88 15.46
N ARG A 187 -1.71 -18.68 15.26
CA ARG A 187 -0.67 -19.08 16.20
C ARG A 187 -0.11 -17.87 16.92
N CYS A 188 -0.02 -17.97 18.24
CA CYS A 188 0.61 -16.93 19.05
C CYS A 188 2.13 -16.89 18.80
N VAL A 189 2.66 -15.72 18.44
CA VAL A 189 4.10 -15.54 18.19
C VAL A 189 4.94 -15.61 19.47
N GLY A 190 4.33 -15.38 20.65
CA GLY A 190 5.05 -15.37 21.93
C GLY A 190 5.19 -16.76 22.54
N CYS A 191 4.10 -17.54 22.67
CA CYS A 191 4.11 -18.87 23.30
C CYS A 191 4.01 -20.02 22.30
N GLY A 192 3.75 -19.76 21.01
CA GLY A 192 3.62 -20.79 20.00
C GLY A 192 2.27 -21.55 20.02
N GLU A 193 1.38 -21.21 20.94
CA GLU A 193 0.05 -21.85 21.06
C GLU A 193 -0.78 -21.58 19.81
N GLN A 194 -1.52 -22.58 19.36
CA GLN A 194 -2.35 -22.52 18.16
C GLN A 194 -3.83 -22.57 18.57
N TYR A 195 -4.59 -21.60 18.08
CA TYR A 195 -6.01 -21.43 18.36
C TYR A 195 -6.82 -21.65 17.08
N GLY A 196 -7.91 -22.41 17.20
CA GLY A 196 -8.94 -22.49 16.17
C GLY A 196 -9.86 -21.26 16.20
N HIS A 197 -10.74 -21.16 15.20
CA HIS A 197 -11.65 -20.01 15.05
C HIS A 197 -12.47 -19.73 16.32
N THR A 198 -13.13 -20.75 16.87
CA THR A 198 -13.97 -20.61 18.07
C THR A 198 -13.14 -20.14 19.27
N GLU A 199 -11.98 -20.75 19.48
CA GLU A 199 -11.09 -20.40 20.59
C GLU A 199 -10.57 -18.95 20.48
N LEU A 200 -10.30 -18.46 19.26
CA LEU A 200 -9.92 -17.08 19.00
C LEU A 200 -11.02 -16.09 19.35
N MET A 201 -12.29 -16.46 19.08
CA MET A 201 -13.45 -15.62 19.41
C MET A 201 -13.74 -15.56 20.91
N ASP A 202 -13.34 -16.57 21.66
CA ASP A 202 -13.50 -16.64 23.11
C ASP A 202 -12.38 -15.93 23.87
N LEU A 203 -11.28 -15.55 23.20
CA LEU A 203 -10.21 -14.80 23.82
C LEU A 203 -10.66 -13.38 24.19
N PRO A 204 -10.24 -12.84 25.34
CA PRO A 204 -10.57 -11.46 25.72
C PRO A 204 -9.95 -10.46 24.73
N LEU A 205 -10.65 -9.34 24.52
CA LEU A 205 -10.11 -8.24 23.71
C LEU A 205 -8.82 -7.70 24.35
N ALA A 206 -7.80 -7.49 23.54
CA ALA A 206 -6.58 -6.86 24.02
C ALA A 206 -6.86 -5.39 24.34
N GLU A 207 -6.50 -4.96 25.55
CA GLU A 207 -6.60 -3.57 25.95
C GLU A 207 -5.69 -2.70 25.08
N ARG A 208 -6.21 -1.57 24.64
CA ARG A 208 -5.42 -0.56 23.92
C ARG A 208 -4.42 0.04 24.90
N ARG A 209 -3.16 -0.36 24.85
CA ARG A 209 -2.10 0.39 25.56
C ARG A 209 -2.04 1.78 24.93
N ILE A 210 -2.60 2.77 25.66
CA ILE A 210 -2.34 4.18 25.35
C ILE A 210 -0.89 4.39 25.77
N ALA A 211 0.00 4.60 24.78
CA ALA A 211 1.36 5.03 25.06
C ALA A 211 1.26 6.41 25.73
N ALA A 212 1.79 6.49 26.96
CA ALA A 212 1.92 7.73 27.71
C ALA A 212 3.02 8.62 27.12
#